data_1efe7a31572e88a94c272d5a4a5624f5
#
_entry.id   1efe7a31572e88a94c272d5a4a5624f5
#
_cell.length_a   1.000
_cell.length_b   1.000
_cell.length_c   1.000
_cell.angle_alpha   90.00
_cell.angle_beta   90.00
_cell.angle_gamma   90.00
#
_symmetry.space_group_name_H-M   'P 1'
#
loop_
_entity.id
_entity.type
_entity.pdbx_description
1 polymer ?
#
loop_
_entity_poly.entity_id
_entity_poly.type
_entity_poly.pdbx_seq_one_letter_code
_entity_poly.pdbx_strand_id
1 'polypeptide(L)'
;MERIVLVHGSVTGGRLTWGATARALEGRFELLVVERPGFPPAPPVPRVDFEHDAAWLAGLLRAGDHLVGHSYGGVVTLLASARVPGLVASSTVIEPPCTAVALDDPAVAAFAAGGDALYARGRDDDPEVFVRAFLAAVGSDWEPPSPLPPELEQGARLLAAERGPWEADIPLAALADAAIPTLVVSGAHHAAFDGICDVLERTLSAERVDLPGYGHAAQRHPDFPEVLADFVERAATASP
;
A
#
# COMPACT_ATOMS: atom_id res chain seq x y z
N MET A 1 -21.01 8.80 9.94
CA MET A 1 -19.55 8.72 10.26
C MET A 1 -18.90 8.01 9.10
N GLU A 2 -17.95 8.65 8.45
CA GLU A 2 -17.24 8.08 7.30
C GLU A 2 -16.44 6.85 7.73
N ARG A 3 -16.38 5.83 6.86
CA ARG A 3 -15.59 4.62 7.13
C ARG A 3 -14.32 4.62 6.32
N ILE A 4 -13.17 4.44 7.01
CA ILE A 4 -11.85 4.30 6.40
C ILE A 4 -11.41 2.85 6.49
N VAL A 5 -11.05 2.27 5.34
CA VAL A 5 -10.52 0.90 5.22
C VAL A 5 -9.02 0.97 5.01
N LEU A 6 -8.25 0.48 5.98
CA LEU A 6 -6.79 0.58 6.04
C LEU A 6 -6.15 -0.74 5.61
N VAL A 7 -5.44 -0.73 4.48
CA VAL A 7 -4.85 -1.90 3.82
C VAL A 7 -3.32 -1.86 3.94
N HIS A 8 -2.76 -2.82 4.65
CA HIS A 8 -1.31 -2.89 4.92
C HIS A 8 -0.51 -3.42 3.73
N GLY A 9 0.79 -3.15 3.73
CA GLY A 9 1.77 -3.64 2.75
C GLY A 9 2.25 -5.06 3.05
N SER A 10 3.50 -5.34 2.63
CA SER A 10 4.19 -6.59 2.90
C SER A 10 4.77 -6.64 4.32
N VAL A 11 5.16 -7.81 4.79
CA VAL A 11 5.88 -8.09 6.05
C VAL A 11 5.05 -7.87 7.32
N THR A 12 4.48 -6.68 7.50
CA THR A 12 3.70 -6.34 8.71
C THR A 12 2.20 -6.35 8.43
N GLY A 13 1.42 -6.99 9.31
CA GLY A 13 -0.05 -6.96 9.24
C GLY A 13 -0.64 -5.59 9.58
N GLY A 14 -1.96 -5.47 9.43
CA GLY A 14 -2.70 -4.21 9.58
C GLY A 14 -2.51 -3.57 10.94
N ARG A 15 -2.57 -4.36 12.01
CA ARG A 15 -2.41 -3.87 13.38
C ARG A 15 -1.06 -3.19 13.61
N LEU A 16 0.04 -3.75 13.06
CA LEU A 16 1.38 -3.18 13.20
C LEU A 16 1.59 -1.97 12.28
N THR A 17 1.04 -2.02 11.07
CA THR A 17 1.16 -0.93 10.09
C THR A 17 0.38 0.30 10.52
N TRP A 18 -0.87 0.12 10.96
CA TRP A 18 -1.85 1.20 11.12
C TRP A 18 -2.17 1.57 12.57
N GLY A 19 -1.57 0.90 13.55
CA GLY A 19 -1.94 1.08 14.96
C GLY A 19 -1.79 2.51 15.48
N ALA A 20 -0.82 3.29 14.99
CA ALA A 20 -0.67 4.71 15.35
C ALA A 20 -1.75 5.58 14.69
N THR A 21 -1.95 5.41 13.38
CA THR A 21 -2.99 6.10 12.59
C THR A 21 -4.38 5.81 13.15
N ALA A 22 -4.68 4.54 13.43
CA ALA A 22 -5.98 4.14 13.98
C ALA A 22 -6.27 4.80 15.34
N ARG A 23 -5.28 4.87 16.23
CA ARG A 23 -5.45 5.57 17.52
C ARG A 23 -5.66 7.07 17.34
N ALA A 24 -4.97 7.70 16.39
CA ALA A 24 -5.10 9.14 16.16
C ALA A 24 -6.46 9.51 15.57
N LEU A 25 -7.07 8.62 14.79
CA LEU A 25 -8.36 8.83 14.13
C LEU A 25 -9.55 8.25 14.90
N GLU A 26 -9.31 7.61 16.06
CA GLU A 26 -10.36 7.01 16.89
C GLU A 26 -11.42 8.06 17.29
N GLY A 27 -12.68 7.70 17.13
CA GLY A 27 -13.82 8.58 17.44
C GLY A 27 -14.16 9.62 16.37
N ARG A 28 -13.27 9.88 15.36
CA ARG A 28 -13.58 10.73 14.19
C ARG A 28 -14.18 9.93 13.05
N PHE A 29 -13.72 8.69 12.85
CA PHE A 29 -14.10 7.82 11.73
C PHE A 29 -14.45 6.41 12.22
N GLU A 30 -15.26 5.67 11.44
CA GLU A 30 -15.33 4.21 11.55
C GLU A 30 -14.09 3.63 10.88
N LEU A 31 -13.26 2.90 11.61
CA LEU A 31 -12.01 2.35 11.09
C LEU A 31 -12.11 0.84 10.89
N LEU A 32 -11.84 0.38 9.67
CA LEU A 32 -11.64 -1.03 9.36
C LEU A 32 -10.16 -1.27 9.03
N VAL A 33 -9.39 -1.72 10.00
CA VAL A 33 -8.02 -2.17 9.79
C VAL A 33 -8.08 -3.62 9.33
N VAL A 34 -7.79 -3.88 8.07
CA VAL A 34 -7.84 -5.24 7.52
C VAL A 34 -6.52 -5.98 7.73
N GLU A 35 -6.63 -7.28 7.95
CA GLU A 35 -5.51 -8.21 7.81
C GLU A 35 -5.68 -8.94 6.47
N ARG A 36 -4.74 -8.73 5.55
CA ARG A 36 -4.77 -9.37 4.23
C ARG A 36 -4.69 -10.91 4.37
N PRO A 37 -5.21 -11.68 3.39
CA PRO A 37 -5.15 -13.13 3.43
C PRO A 37 -3.75 -13.66 3.75
N GLY A 38 -3.66 -14.61 4.67
CA GLY A 38 -2.41 -15.22 5.13
C GLY A 38 -1.70 -14.49 6.27
N PHE A 39 -2.05 -13.22 6.57
CA PHE A 39 -1.48 -12.50 7.70
C PHE A 39 -2.15 -12.89 9.03
N PRO A 40 -1.40 -12.90 10.16
CA PRO A 40 -1.96 -13.24 11.46
C PRO A 40 -3.19 -12.37 11.80
N PRO A 41 -4.24 -12.95 12.41
CA PRO A 41 -4.32 -14.29 13.00
C PRO A 41 -4.69 -15.41 12.02
N ALA A 42 -4.87 -15.12 10.74
CA ALA A 42 -5.13 -16.17 9.75
C ALA A 42 -3.90 -17.07 9.54
N PRO A 43 -4.10 -18.35 9.15
CA PRO A 43 -2.99 -19.20 8.76
C PRO A 43 -2.31 -18.67 7.50
N PRO A 44 -0.99 -18.90 7.32
CA PRO A 44 -0.27 -18.49 6.12
C PRO A 44 -0.86 -19.16 4.88
N VAL A 45 -0.82 -18.43 3.75
CA VAL A 45 -1.21 -18.94 2.44
C VAL A 45 0.03 -19.34 1.63
N PRO A 46 -0.08 -20.29 0.69
CA PRO A 46 1.07 -20.73 -0.11
C PRO A 46 1.51 -19.70 -1.16
N ARG A 47 0.63 -18.75 -1.47
CA ARG A 47 0.89 -17.65 -2.42
C ARG A 47 0.09 -16.43 -2.02
N VAL A 48 0.74 -15.27 -2.05
CA VAL A 48 0.12 -13.95 -1.94
C VAL A 48 0.05 -13.35 -3.34
N ASP A 49 -1.15 -12.90 -3.74
CA ASP A 49 -1.40 -12.37 -5.08
C ASP A 49 -2.29 -11.12 -4.98
N PHE A 50 -1.81 -10.00 -5.52
CA PHE A 50 -2.51 -8.71 -5.44
C PHE A 50 -3.87 -8.71 -6.13
N GLU A 51 -4.07 -9.52 -7.19
CA GLU A 51 -5.38 -9.64 -7.86
C GLU A 51 -6.39 -10.37 -6.97
N HIS A 52 -5.94 -11.42 -6.29
CA HIS A 52 -6.76 -12.15 -5.33
C HIS A 52 -7.10 -11.27 -4.14
N ASP A 53 -6.10 -10.56 -3.58
CA ASP A 53 -6.29 -9.66 -2.45
C ASP A 53 -7.22 -8.49 -2.81
N ALA A 54 -7.12 -7.95 -4.04
CA ALA A 54 -8.03 -6.90 -4.53
C ALA A 54 -9.48 -7.40 -4.67
N ALA A 55 -9.68 -8.63 -5.17
CA ALA A 55 -11.01 -9.22 -5.23
C ALA A 55 -11.60 -9.48 -3.84
N TRP A 56 -10.77 -9.96 -2.91
CA TRP A 56 -11.15 -10.14 -1.50
C TRP A 56 -11.51 -8.79 -0.85
N LEU A 57 -10.66 -7.77 -1.01
CA LEU A 57 -10.92 -6.43 -0.48
C LEU A 57 -12.23 -5.85 -1.02
N ALA A 58 -12.45 -5.94 -2.35
CA ALA A 58 -13.69 -5.47 -2.98
C ALA A 58 -14.96 -6.10 -2.37
N GLY A 59 -14.86 -7.37 -1.92
CA GLY A 59 -15.96 -8.06 -1.22
C GLY A 59 -16.25 -7.56 0.21
N LEU A 60 -15.36 -6.76 0.80
CA LEU A 60 -15.53 -6.17 2.14
C LEU A 60 -16.11 -4.76 2.08
N LEU A 61 -16.09 -4.12 0.89
CA LEU A 61 -16.43 -2.71 0.74
C LEU A 61 -17.95 -2.47 0.79
N ARG A 62 -18.28 -1.27 1.27
CA ARG A 62 -19.63 -0.68 1.27
C ARG A 62 -19.60 0.64 0.50
N ALA A 63 -20.76 1.06 0.02
CA ALA A 63 -20.89 2.38 -0.60
C ALA A 63 -20.45 3.49 0.38
N GLY A 64 -19.59 4.38 -0.08
CA GLY A 64 -19.06 5.48 0.71
C GLY A 64 -17.77 5.16 1.46
N ASP A 65 -17.11 4.00 1.22
CA ASP A 65 -15.83 3.69 1.85
C ASP A 65 -14.68 4.55 1.31
N HIS A 66 -13.80 4.97 2.23
CA HIS A 66 -12.53 5.60 1.93
C HIS A 66 -11.41 4.57 2.06
N LEU A 67 -10.75 4.25 0.95
CA LEU A 67 -9.67 3.25 0.93
C LEU A 67 -8.32 3.90 1.19
N VAL A 68 -7.49 3.25 2.00
CA VAL A 68 -6.12 3.69 2.27
C VAL A 68 -5.18 2.50 2.18
N GLY A 69 -4.24 2.53 1.24
CA GLY A 69 -3.29 1.43 1.03
C GLY A 69 -1.84 1.87 1.07
N HIS A 70 -1.01 1.13 1.80
CA HIS A 70 0.44 1.34 1.85
C HIS A 70 1.18 0.25 1.07
N SER A 71 2.15 0.64 0.26
CA SER A 71 3.05 -0.28 -0.45
C SER A 71 2.25 -1.31 -1.28
N TYR A 72 2.46 -2.61 -1.09
CA TYR A 72 1.66 -3.67 -1.72
C TYR A 72 0.15 -3.48 -1.50
N GLY A 73 -0.26 -3.04 -0.31
CA GLY A 73 -1.64 -2.67 -0.02
C GLY A 73 -2.15 -1.49 -0.86
N GLY A 74 -1.26 -0.60 -1.31
CA GLY A 74 -1.59 0.46 -2.27
C GLY A 74 -1.91 -0.10 -3.66
N VAL A 75 -1.17 -1.11 -4.12
CA VAL A 75 -1.50 -1.85 -5.36
C VAL A 75 -2.88 -2.52 -5.25
N VAL A 76 -3.11 -3.22 -4.14
CA VAL A 76 -4.40 -3.87 -3.85
C VAL A 76 -5.54 -2.85 -3.82
N THR A 77 -5.31 -1.66 -3.24
CA THR A 77 -6.27 -0.56 -3.17
C THR A 77 -6.63 -0.02 -4.56
N LEU A 78 -5.65 0.24 -5.42
CA LEU A 78 -5.89 0.70 -6.80
C LEU A 78 -6.71 -0.32 -7.59
N LEU A 79 -6.34 -1.59 -7.52
CA LEU A 79 -7.05 -2.67 -8.21
C LEU A 79 -8.48 -2.87 -7.67
N ALA A 80 -8.68 -2.79 -6.35
CA ALA A 80 -10.02 -2.90 -5.75
C ALA A 80 -10.90 -1.70 -6.14
N SER A 81 -10.33 -0.48 -6.13
CA SER A 81 -11.03 0.75 -6.56
C SER A 81 -11.52 0.65 -8.01
N ALA A 82 -10.69 0.10 -8.90
CA ALA A 82 -11.08 -0.11 -10.29
C ALA A 82 -12.17 -1.18 -10.47
N ARG A 83 -12.23 -2.18 -9.59
CA ARG A 83 -13.24 -3.27 -9.65
C ARG A 83 -14.64 -2.80 -9.20
N VAL A 84 -14.71 -1.95 -8.19
CA VAL A 84 -15.97 -1.51 -7.59
C VAL A 84 -15.99 0.01 -7.35
N PRO A 85 -15.77 0.82 -8.40
CA PRO A 85 -15.61 2.26 -8.24
C PRO A 85 -16.82 2.94 -7.57
N GLY A 86 -18.02 2.44 -7.79
CA GLY A 86 -19.24 2.96 -7.19
C GLY A 86 -19.37 2.73 -5.67
N LEU A 87 -18.46 2.00 -5.04
CA LEU A 87 -18.42 1.82 -3.59
C LEU A 87 -17.39 2.71 -2.91
N VAL A 88 -16.42 3.27 -3.68
CA VAL A 88 -15.28 4.00 -3.15
C VAL A 88 -15.52 5.50 -3.20
N ALA A 89 -15.60 6.14 -2.04
CA ALA A 89 -15.75 7.58 -1.92
C ALA A 89 -14.42 8.34 -2.14
N SER A 90 -13.30 7.76 -1.71
CA SER A 90 -11.95 8.23 -2.02
C SER A 90 -10.90 7.13 -1.90
N SER A 91 -9.74 7.36 -2.50
CA SER A 91 -8.60 6.44 -2.45
C SER A 91 -7.34 7.19 -2.03
N THR A 92 -6.63 6.67 -1.01
CA THR A 92 -5.31 7.15 -0.62
C THR A 92 -4.30 6.03 -0.84
N VAL A 93 -3.25 6.31 -1.61
CA VAL A 93 -2.18 5.35 -1.85
C VAL A 93 -0.83 5.91 -1.41
N ILE A 94 -0.09 5.12 -0.65
CA ILE A 94 1.17 5.50 -0.04
C ILE A 94 2.26 4.62 -0.64
N GLU A 95 3.08 5.19 -1.52
CA GLU A 95 4.20 4.52 -2.19
C GLU A 95 3.86 3.13 -2.75
N PRO A 96 2.83 3.00 -3.60
CA PRO A 96 2.51 1.71 -4.21
C PRO A 96 3.60 1.31 -5.22
N PRO A 97 4.20 0.10 -5.12
CA PRO A 97 5.29 -0.33 -6.02
C PRO A 97 4.77 -0.84 -7.38
N CYS A 98 3.77 -0.18 -7.96
CA CYS A 98 3.19 -0.51 -9.27
C CYS A 98 4.05 0.04 -10.43
N THR A 99 5.28 -0.44 -10.56
CA THR A 99 6.28 0.09 -11.50
C THR A 99 5.85 0.09 -12.96
N ALA A 100 4.93 -0.83 -13.35
CA ALA A 100 4.43 -0.92 -14.72
C ALA A 100 3.83 0.39 -15.25
N VAL A 101 3.35 1.27 -14.35
CA VAL A 101 2.76 2.57 -14.76
C VAL A 101 3.82 3.60 -15.18
N ALA A 102 5.10 3.39 -14.85
CA ALA A 102 6.17 4.38 -15.01
C ALA A 102 7.50 3.77 -15.50
N LEU A 103 7.48 2.66 -16.25
CA LEU A 103 8.71 1.96 -16.71
C LEU A 103 9.59 2.79 -17.66
N ASP A 104 9.07 3.86 -18.24
CA ASP A 104 9.86 4.81 -19.02
C ASP A 104 10.83 5.65 -18.16
N ASP A 105 10.60 5.71 -16.85
CA ASP A 105 11.51 6.32 -15.89
C ASP A 105 12.66 5.34 -15.57
N PRO A 106 13.93 5.72 -15.76
CA PRO A 106 15.08 4.84 -15.52
C PRO A 106 15.21 4.36 -14.05
N ALA A 107 14.81 5.19 -13.06
CA ALA A 107 14.84 4.79 -11.66
C ALA A 107 13.78 3.75 -11.36
N VAL A 108 12.57 3.89 -11.93
CA VAL A 108 11.49 2.92 -11.82
C VAL A 108 11.85 1.60 -12.49
N ALA A 109 12.41 1.65 -13.71
CA ALA A 109 12.86 0.45 -14.42
C ALA A 109 13.97 -0.31 -13.66
N ALA A 110 14.93 0.42 -13.08
CA ALA A 110 15.99 -0.18 -12.27
C ALA A 110 15.43 -0.81 -10.98
N PHE A 111 14.47 -0.17 -10.33
CA PHE A 111 13.82 -0.69 -9.14
C PHE A 111 13.03 -1.97 -9.45
N ALA A 112 12.28 -2.01 -10.56
CA ALA A 112 11.56 -3.21 -11.00
C ALA A 112 12.52 -4.39 -11.26
N ALA A 113 13.61 -4.14 -12.02
CA ALA A 113 14.62 -5.17 -12.29
C ALA A 113 15.33 -5.64 -11.02
N GLY A 114 15.59 -4.73 -10.07
CA GLY A 114 16.15 -5.05 -8.75
C GLY A 114 15.21 -5.93 -7.93
N GLY A 115 13.90 -5.64 -7.97
CA GLY A 115 12.86 -6.45 -7.34
C GLY A 115 12.81 -7.87 -7.91
N ASP A 116 12.75 -8.02 -9.22
CA ASP A 116 12.80 -9.33 -9.89
C ASP A 116 14.03 -10.14 -9.46
N ALA A 117 15.21 -9.52 -9.49
CA ALA A 117 16.45 -10.18 -9.09
C ALA A 117 16.47 -10.56 -7.60
N LEU A 118 15.91 -9.74 -6.72
CA LEU A 118 15.80 -9.99 -5.30
C LEU A 118 14.90 -11.20 -5.03
N TYR A 119 13.70 -11.22 -5.62
CA TYR A 119 12.73 -12.30 -5.42
C TYR A 119 13.18 -13.61 -6.07
N ALA A 120 13.86 -13.55 -7.21
CA ALA A 120 14.42 -14.76 -7.85
C ALA A 120 15.47 -15.46 -6.98
N ARG A 121 16.26 -14.70 -6.21
CA ARG A 121 17.31 -15.24 -5.33
C ARG A 121 16.77 -15.57 -3.94
N GLY A 122 15.91 -14.71 -3.38
CA GLY A 122 15.56 -14.72 -1.97
C GLY A 122 14.43 -15.66 -1.57
N ARG A 123 13.72 -16.26 -2.54
CA ARG A 123 12.59 -17.17 -2.22
C ARG A 123 13.00 -18.42 -1.46
N ASP A 124 14.24 -18.87 -1.63
CA ASP A 124 14.82 -20.05 -0.96
C ASP A 124 15.71 -19.68 0.23
N ASP A 125 15.89 -18.36 0.49
CA ASP A 125 16.72 -17.87 1.59
C ASP A 125 16.01 -17.99 2.94
N ASP A 126 16.78 -17.82 4.01
CA ASP A 126 16.24 -17.63 5.34
C ASP A 126 15.31 -16.40 5.35
N PRO A 127 14.07 -16.51 5.90
CA PRO A 127 13.11 -15.42 5.91
C PRO A 127 13.63 -14.11 6.52
N GLU A 128 14.49 -14.18 7.54
CA GLU A 128 15.10 -13.00 8.15
C GLU A 128 16.10 -12.33 7.21
N VAL A 129 16.90 -13.10 6.49
CA VAL A 129 17.85 -12.59 5.49
C VAL A 129 17.09 -11.91 4.35
N PHE A 130 16.04 -12.58 3.85
CA PHE A 130 15.25 -12.05 2.74
C PHE A 130 14.51 -10.75 3.11
N VAL A 131 13.87 -10.69 4.28
CA VAL A 131 13.14 -9.47 4.69
C VAL A 131 14.09 -8.29 4.89
N ARG A 132 15.31 -8.50 5.41
CA ARG A 132 16.29 -7.41 5.55
C ARG A 132 16.75 -6.88 4.19
N ALA A 133 17.00 -7.77 3.24
CA ALA A 133 17.35 -7.38 1.87
C ALA A 133 16.20 -6.63 1.18
N PHE A 134 14.95 -7.05 1.38
CA PHE A 134 13.77 -6.37 0.88
C PHE A 134 13.63 -4.96 1.48
N LEU A 135 13.73 -4.82 2.80
CA LEU A 135 13.62 -3.53 3.48
C LEU A 135 14.68 -2.54 2.99
N ALA A 136 15.90 -3.00 2.80
CA ALA A 136 16.97 -2.19 2.21
C ALA A 136 16.64 -1.77 0.76
N ALA A 137 16.09 -2.68 -0.06
CA ALA A 137 15.73 -2.40 -1.45
C ALA A 137 14.60 -1.36 -1.59
N VAL A 138 13.65 -1.33 -0.64
CA VAL A 138 12.57 -0.31 -0.64
C VAL A 138 12.95 0.96 0.11
N GLY A 139 14.19 1.10 0.59
CA GLY A 139 14.65 2.27 1.32
C GLY A 139 13.96 2.46 2.68
N SER A 140 13.68 1.37 3.37
CA SER A 140 13.13 1.41 4.72
C SER A 140 14.24 1.59 5.76
N ASP A 141 14.05 2.55 6.66
CA ASP A 141 14.93 2.75 7.81
C ASP A 141 14.60 1.82 9.00
N TRP A 142 13.57 0.98 8.85
CA TRP A 142 13.18 0.06 9.91
C TRP A 142 14.05 -1.17 9.94
N GLU A 143 14.66 -1.42 11.10
CA GLU A 143 15.39 -2.65 11.39
C GLU A 143 14.52 -3.60 12.22
N PRO A 144 14.12 -4.76 11.66
CA PRO A 144 13.39 -5.76 12.43
C PRO A 144 14.28 -6.41 13.49
N PRO A 145 13.70 -6.81 14.65
CA PRO A 145 14.46 -7.52 15.67
C PRO A 145 15.04 -8.83 15.15
N SER A 146 16.11 -9.31 15.79
CA SER A 146 16.70 -10.64 15.55
C SER A 146 16.75 -11.44 16.85
N PRO A 147 16.20 -12.68 16.91
CA PRO A 147 15.42 -13.31 15.85
C PRO A 147 14.07 -12.62 15.62
N LEU A 148 13.48 -12.87 14.44
CA LEU A 148 12.14 -12.36 14.15
C LEU A 148 11.10 -12.95 15.12
N PRO A 149 10.22 -12.12 15.73
CA PRO A 149 9.05 -12.63 16.43
C PRO A 149 8.12 -13.42 15.47
N PRO A 150 7.32 -14.37 15.98
CA PRO A 150 6.51 -15.26 15.14
C PRO A 150 5.62 -14.56 14.11
N GLU A 151 5.01 -13.42 14.46
CA GLU A 151 4.19 -12.62 13.53
C GLU A 151 5.02 -12.05 12.37
N LEU A 152 6.22 -11.56 12.66
CA LEU A 152 7.13 -11.03 11.62
C LEU A 152 7.77 -12.14 10.81
N GLU A 153 8.07 -13.29 11.41
CA GLU A 153 8.55 -14.47 10.69
C GLU A 153 7.51 -14.96 9.69
N GLN A 154 6.22 -15.01 10.09
CA GLN A 154 5.13 -15.33 9.17
C GLN A 154 5.05 -14.30 8.03
N GLY A 155 5.12 -13.01 8.34
CA GLY A 155 5.13 -11.94 7.35
C GLY A 155 6.30 -12.02 6.37
N ALA A 156 7.49 -12.39 6.85
CA ALA A 156 8.67 -12.60 6.01
C ALA A 156 8.51 -13.81 5.07
N ARG A 157 7.88 -14.90 5.55
CA ARG A 157 7.52 -16.05 4.70
C ARG A 157 6.46 -15.70 3.65
N LEU A 158 5.47 -14.87 4.01
CA LEU A 158 4.48 -14.38 3.06
C LEU A 158 5.11 -13.48 2.01
N LEU A 159 6.07 -12.61 2.38
CA LEU A 159 6.84 -11.80 1.44
C LEU A 159 7.53 -12.68 0.38
N ALA A 160 8.16 -13.79 0.78
CA ALA A 160 8.77 -14.72 -0.16
C ALA A 160 7.74 -15.42 -1.08
N ALA A 161 6.49 -15.52 -0.64
CA ALA A 161 5.39 -16.11 -1.40
C ALA A 161 4.60 -15.07 -2.23
N GLU A 162 4.94 -13.77 -2.14
CA GLU A 162 4.26 -12.71 -2.89
C GLU A 162 4.57 -12.79 -4.38
N ARG A 163 3.53 -12.57 -5.20
CA ARG A 163 3.72 -12.17 -6.59
C ARG A 163 4.30 -10.75 -6.61
N GLY A 164 5.33 -10.53 -7.41
CA GLY A 164 6.02 -9.25 -7.47
C GLY A 164 5.05 -8.11 -7.82
N PRO A 165 4.99 -7.03 -7.03
CA PRO A 165 4.04 -5.93 -7.29
C PRO A 165 4.34 -5.17 -8.59
N TRP A 166 5.53 -5.31 -9.16
CA TRP A 166 5.88 -4.79 -10.49
C TRP A 166 5.17 -5.51 -11.63
N GLU A 167 4.58 -6.70 -11.39
CA GLU A 167 3.73 -7.40 -12.34
C GLU A 167 2.28 -6.88 -12.38
N ALA A 168 1.93 -5.93 -11.52
CA ALA A 168 0.58 -5.41 -11.44
C ALA A 168 0.27 -4.48 -12.63
N ASP A 169 -0.74 -4.85 -13.41
CA ASP A 169 -1.31 -3.98 -14.45
C ASP A 169 -2.42 -3.12 -13.83
N ILE A 170 -2.08 -1.87 -13.50
CA ILE A 170 -3.03 -0.93 -12.92
C ILE A 170 -3.87 -0.32 -14.03
N PRO A 171 -5.20 -0.46 -14.01
CA PRO A 171 -6.09 0.04 -15.07
C PRO A 171 -6.30 1.56 -14.93
N LEU A 172 -5.22 2.34 -15.18
CA LEU A 172 -5.20 3.80 -14.95
C LEU A 172 -6.30 4.53 -15.70
N ALA A 173 -6.62 4.11 -16.95
CA ALA A 173 -7.70 4.74 -17.71
C ALA A 173 -9.06 4.58 -17.03
N ALA A 174 -9.37 3.36 -16.54
CA ALA A 174 -10.62 3.10 -15.83
C ALA A 174 -10.70 3.85 -14.50
N LEU A 175 -9.57 3.97 -13.78
CA LEU A 175 -9.50 4.76 -12.54
C LEU A 175 -9.70 6.24 -12.81
N ALA A 176 -9.10 6.79 -13.87
CA ALA A 176 -9.30 8.18 -14.29
C ALA A 176 -10.74 8.46 -14.69
N ASP A 177 -11.36 7.56 -15.48
CA ASP A 177 -12.78 7.68 -15.89
C ASP A 177 -13.73 7.60 -14.68
N ALA A 178 -13.38 6.81 -13.66
CA ALA A 178 -14.17 6.72 -12.42
C ALA A 178 -14.13 8.00 -11.58
N ALA A 179 -13.13 8.87 -11.80
CA ALA A 179 -12.97 10.16 -11.14
C ALA A 179 -13.06 10.10 -9.60
N ILE A 180 -12.55 9.01 -9.02
CA ILE A 180 -12.50 8.83 -7.56
C ILE A 180 -11.50 9.86 -7.00
N PRO A 181 -11.90 10.72 -6.03
CA PRO A 181 -10.95 11.58 -5.33
C PRO A 181 -9.76 10.76 -4.81
N THR A 182 -8.56 11.10 -5.24
CA THR A 182 -7.36 10.31 -4.93
C THR A 182 -6.29 11.17 -4.27
N LEU A 183 -5.68 10.64 -3.21
CA LEU A 183 -4.50 11.18 -2.54
C LEU A 183 -3.31 10.25 -2.77
N VAL A 184 -2.22 10.79 -3.29
CA VAL A 184 -0.95 10.08 -3.46
C VAL A 184 0.04 10.61 -2.42
N VAL A 185 0.61 9.71 -1.61
CA VAL A 185 1.57 10.07 -0.56
C VAL A 185 2.92 9.45 -0.85
N SER A 186 3.98 10.27 -0.81
CA SER A 186 5.38 9.82 -0.90
C SER A 186 6.14 10.14 0.37
N GLY A 187 7.13 9.30 0.69
CA GLY A 187 8.15 9.60 1.70
C GLY A 187 9.28 10.50 1.18
N ALA A 188 9.26 10.86 -0.12
CA ALA A 188 10.29 11.66 -0.79
C ALA A 188 11.72 11.16 -0.50
N HIS A 189 11.92 9.83 -0.54
CA HIS A 189 13.18 9.19 -0.14
C HIS A 189 13.80 8.32 -1.24
N HIS A 190 13.02 7.98 -2.27
CA HIS A 190 13.44 7.03 -3.29
C HIS A 190 12.87 7.40 -4.68
N ALA A 191 13.75 7.70 -5.64
CA ALA A 191 13.36 8.19 -6.95
C ALA A 191 12.36 7.33 -7.71
N ALA A 192 12.37 5.99 -7.52
CA ALA A 192 11.40 5.12 -8.18
C ALA A 192 9.98 5.32 -7.61
N PHE A 193 9.82 5.47 -6.30
CA PHE A 193 8.51 5.75 -5.71
C PHE A 193 8.01 7.15 -6.11
N ASP A 194 8.92 8.13 -6.18
CA ASP A 194 8.56 9.48 -6.65
C ASP A 194 8.07 9.43 -8.10
N GLY A 195 8.78 8.74 -8.99
CA GLY A 195 8.37 8.57 -10.39
C GLY A 195 7.01 7.87 -10.55
N ILE A 196 6.72 6.84 -9.75
CA ILE A 196 5.42 6.19 -9.73
C ILE A 196 4.33 7.17 -9.24
N CYS A 197 4.59 7.85 -8.13
CA CYS A 197 3.67 8.83 -7.55
C CYS A 197 3.36 9.97 -8.53
N ASP A 198 4.37 10.48 -9.28
CA ASP A 198 4.18 11.51 -10.30
C ASP A 198 3.24 11.07 -11.44
N VAL A 199 3.34 9.81 -11.85
CA VAL A 199 2.42 9.25 -12.86
C VAL A 199 1.00 9.13 -12.32
N LEU A 200 0.84 8.63 -11.09
CA LEU A 200 -0.47 8.50 -10.45
C LEU A 200 -1.12 9.87 -10.24
N GLU A 201 -0.39 10.85 -9.69
CA GLU A 201 -0.85 12.22 -9.51
C GLU A 201 -1.40 12.80 -10.82
N ARG A 202 -0.56 12.78 -11.88
CA ARG A 202 -0.92 13.35 -13.18
C ARG A 202 -2.09 12.63 -13.84
N THR A 203 -2.08 11.28 -13.81
CA THR A 203 -3.07 10.49 -14.58
C THR A 203 -4.42 10.46 -13.90
N LEU A 204 -4.44 10.42 -12.57
CA LEU A 204 -5.67 10.36 -11.78
C LEU A 204 -6.15 11.76 -11.34
N SER A 205 -5.44 12.83 -11.72
CA SER A 205 -5.67 14.19 -11.19
C SER A 205 -5.71 14.20 -9.65
N ALA A 206 -4.81 13.42 -9.05
CA ALA A 206 -4.78 13.20 -7.61
C ALA A 206 -4.13 14.37 -6.87
N GLU A 207 -4.51 14.57 -5.61
CA GLU A 207 -3.71 15.39 -4.68
C GLU A 207 -2.40 14.67 -4.35
N ARG A 208 -1.29 15.42 -4.23
CA ARG A 208 0.02 14.88 -3.82
C ARG A 208 0.43 15.47 -2.48
N VAL A 209 0.93 14.62 -1.59
CA VAL A 209 1.57 15.04 -0.33
C VAL A 209 2.87 14.26 -0.14
N ASP A 210 3.95 14.97 0.14
CA ASP A 210 5.25 14.40 0.50
C ASP A 210 5.44 14.49 2.03
N LEU A 211 5.75 13.35 2.66
CA LEU A 211 5.96 13.21 4.10
C LEU A 211 7.35 12.61 4.38
N PRO A 212 8.42 13.42 4.30
CA PRO A 212 9.80 12.94 4.40
C PRO A 212 10.20 12.54 5.82
N GLY A 213 11.28 11.74 5.92
CA GLY A 213 11.91 11.40 7.20
C GLY A 213 11.49 10.04 7.78
N TYR A 214 10.64 9.29 7.09
CA TYR A 214 10.21 7.94 7.50
C TYR A 214 10.47 6.89 6.41
N GLY A 215 11.30 7.19 5.42
CA GLY A 215 11.61 6.30 4.31
C GLY A 215 10.33 5.78 3.65
N HIS A 216 10.30 4.48 3.32
CA HIS A 216 9.12 3.83 2.73
C HIS A 216 7.89 3.77 3.65
N ALA A 217 8.01 4.18 4.91
CA ALA A 217 6.92 4.11 5.89
C ALA A 217 6.25 5.49 6.14
N ALA A 218 5.97 6.26 5.08
CA ALA A 218 5.39 7.61 5.16
C ALA A 218 4.07 7.66 5.96
N GLN A 219 3.29 6.57 6.04
CA GLN A 219 2.11 6.46 6.92
C GLN A 219 2.43 6.54 8.42
N ARG A 220 3.70 6.47 8.81
CA ARG A 220 4.17 6.63 10.19
C ARG A 220 4.53 8.07 10.53
N HIS A 221 4.53 8.97 9.53
CA HIS A 221 4.76 10.39 9.77
C HIS A 221 3.71 10.94 10.72
N PRO A 222 4.08 11.76 11.73
CA PRO A 222 3.15 12.27 12.74
C PRO A 222 2.00 13.08 12.15
N ASP A 223 2.20 13.74 11.02
CA ASP A 223 1.17 14.56 10.36
C ASP A 223 0.25 13.72 9.46
N PHE A 224 0.60 12.45 9.14
CA PHE A 224 -0.19 11.63 8.21
C PHE A 224 -1.66 11.45 8.66
N PRO A 225 -1.98 11.22 9.95
CA PRO A 225 -3.37 11.07 10.37
C PRO A 225 -4.22 12.31 10.06
N GLU A 226 -3.68 13.52 10.25
CA GLU A 226 -4.41 14.76 9.98
C GLU A 226 -4.53 15.02 8.48
N VAL A 227 -3.47 14.79 7.71
CA VAL A 227 -3.50 14.85 6.23
C VAL A 227 -4.59 13.93 5.68
N LEU A 228 -4.66 12.68 6.18
CA LEU A 228 -5.69 11.72 5.77
C LEU A 228 -7.09 12.18 6.17
N ALA A 229 -7.27 12.66 7.41
CA ALA A 229 -8.55 13.11 7.92
C ALA A 229 -9.10 14.28 7.10
N ASP A 230 -8.29 15.30 6.84
CA ASP A 230 -8.65 16.46 6.04
C ASP A 230 -9.05 16.06 4.61
N PHE A 231 -8.30 15.13 4.00
CA PHE A 231 -8.62 14.63 2.67
C PHE A 231 -9.96 13.90 2.64
N VAL A 232 -10.20 12.98 3.58
CA VAL A 232 -11.44 12.20 3.68
C VAL A 232 -12.65 13.13 3.88
N GLU A 233 -12.55 14.12 4.77
CA GLU A 233 -13.64 15.08 5.06
C GLU A 233 -13.98 15.93 3.83
N ARG A 234 -12.95 16.37 3.04
CA ARG A 234 -13.19 17.09 1.78
C ARG A 234 -13.85 16.19 0.73
N ALA A 235 -13.38 14.96 0.58
CA ALA A 235 -13.93 14.01 -0.38
C ALA A 235 -15.40 13.67 -0.05
N ALA A 236 -15.74 13.50 1.23
CA ALA A 236 -17.12 13.23 1.67
C ALA A 236 -18.08 14.41 1.35
N THR A 237 -17.58 15.66 1.44
CA THR A 237 -18.41 16.84 1.13
C THR A 237 -18.54 17.13 -0.37
N ALA A 238 -17.66 16.59 -1.20
CA ALA A 238 -17.69 16.75 -2.66
C ALA A 238 -18.57 15.71 -3.37
N SER A 239 -18.96 14.64 -2.67
CA SER A 239 -19.87 13.61 -3.23
C SER A 239 -21.30 14.17 -3.31
N PRO A 240 -21.99 14.06 -4.46
CA PRO A 240 -23.30 14.64 -4.71
C PRO A 240 -24.42 13.96 -3.90
#